data_a724d70dab8ddccf15ce84f710da836a
#
_entry.id   a724d70dab8ddccf15ce84f710da836a
#
_cell.length_a   1.000
_cell.length_b   1.000
_cell.length_c   1.000
_cell.angle_alpha   90.00
_cell.angle_beta   90.00
_cell.angle_gamma   90.00
#
_symmetry.space_group_name_H-M   'P 1'
#
loop_
_entity.id
_entity.type
_entity.pdbx_description
1 polymer ?
#
loop_
_entity_poly.entity_id
_entity_poly.type
_entity_poly.pdbx_seq_one_letter_code
_entity_poly.pdbx_strand_id
1 'polypeptide(L)'
;MALIPKFFMEAVVSIGLRNGAAINWIGTGFFVVKPLGDDKFQPFMVTNRHVLQGNDSVVIRLKEKTTGVLKILDMQLKSNGKALYSVHEDQDVDIAVVLLNGGFITENNLQFSAFNIEQHTLESSELVRQGGDEGSYVYMLGFPMGLVNVDSNTPICRGGCIARIDEKEIRSTKQFLLDIQNFP
;
A
#
# COMPACT_ATOMS: atom_id res chain seq x y z
N MET A 1 -9.76 -16.91 16.22
CA MET A 1 -10.23 -16.08 15.09
C MET A 1 -9.13 -15.07 14.80
N ALA A 2 -8.73 -14.89 13.54
CA ALA A 2 -7.74 -13.85 13.19
C ALA A 2 -8.37 -12.47 13.39
N LEU A 3 -7.65 -11.54 14.04
CA LEU A 3 -8.14 -10.18 14.30
C LEU A 3 -8.13 -9.33 13.03
N ILE A 4 -7.26 -9.65 12.06
CA ILE A 4 -7.15 -8.94 10.80
C ILE A 4 -7.80 -9.79 9.70
N PRO A 5 -8.81 -9.28 9.00
CA PRO A 5 -9.37 -9.96 7.84
C PRO A 5 -8.31 -10.24 6.78
N LYS A 6 -8.40 -11.42 6.16
CA LYS A 6 -7.40 -11.88 5.19
C LYS A 6 -7.21 -10.90 4.02
N PHE A 7 -8.27 -10.25 3.57
CA PHE A 7 -8.19 -9.33 2.44
C PHE A 7 -7.31 -8.10 2.72
N PHE A 8 -7.19 -7.65 3.98
CA PHE A 8 -6.26 -6.58 4.35
C PHE A 8 -4.80 -7.00 4.12
N MET A 9 -4.47 -8.26 4.44
CA MET A 9 -3.14 -8.81 4.18
C MET A 9 -2.89 -8.95 2.66
N GLU A 10 -3.89 -9.33 1.90
CA GLU A 10 -3.82 -9.52 0.46
C GLU A 10 -3.81 -8.20 -0.33
N ALA A 11 -4.29 -7.11 0.26
CA ALA A 11 -4.25 -5.78 -0.34
C ALA A 11 -2.86 -5.12 -0.27
N VAL A 12 -1.92 -5.71 0.49
CA VAL A 12 -0.56 -5.16 0.68
C VAL A 12 0.42 -5.90 -0.23
N VAL A 13 1.30 -5.14 -0.88
CA VAL A 13 2.22 -5.65 -1.89
C VAL A 13 3.66 -5.20 -1.63
N SER A 14 4.62 -6.09 -1.89
CA SER A 14 6.05 -5.76 -1.87
C SER A 14 6.44 -5.05 -3.17
N ILE A 15 7.28 -4.01 -3.06
CA ILE A 15 7.83 -3.26 -4.18
C ILE A 15 9.34 -3.47 -4.20
N GLY A 16 9.90 -3.76 -5.38
CA GLY A 16 11.32 -4.03 -5.55
C GLY A 16 11.91 -3.43 -6.81
N LEU A 17 13.22 -3.48 -6.89
CA LEU A 17 14.01 -3.09 -8.06
C LEU A 17 14.72 -4.32 -8.61
N ARG A 18 14.74 -4.46 -9.93
CA ARG A 18 15.54 -5.50 -10.58
C ARG A 18 17.02 -5.16 -10.50
N ASN A 19 17.81 -6.15 -10.08
CA ASN A 19 19.25 -6.12 -10.13
C ASN A 19 19.75 -7.41 -10.81
N GLY A 20 19.81 -7.39 -12.13
CA GLY A 20 20.03 -8.59 -12.93
C GLY A 20 18.90 -9.62 -12.74
N ALA A 21 19.24 -10.82 -12.31
CA ALA A 21 18.27 -11.87 -11.98
C ALA A 21 17.69 -11.73 -10.57
N ALA A 22 18.28 -10.94 -9.70
CA ALA A 22 17.82 -10.70 -8.34
C ALA A 22 16.84 -9.53 -8.27
N ILE A 23 16.06 -9.49 -7.18
CA ILE A 23 15.20 -8.37 -6.85
C ILE A 23 15.61 -7.84 -5.48
N ASN A 24 15.90 -6.55 -5.42
CA ASN A 24 16.08 -5.81 -4.17
C ASN A 24 14.73 -5.24 -3.74
N TRP A 25 14.15 -5.77 -2.69
CA TRP A 25 12.86 -5.29 -2.14
C TRP A 25 13.11 -4.01 -1.36
N ILE A 26 12.45 -2.93 -1.75
CA ILE A 26 12.73 -1.57 -1.28
C ILE A 26 11.57 -0.91 -0.54
N GLY A 27 10.36 -1.47 -0.65
CA GLY A 27 9.20 -0.82 -0.05
C GLY A 27 7.95 -1.68 -0.02
N THR A 28 6.93 -1.07 0.54
CA THR A 28 5.58 -1.60 0.65
C THR A 28 4.62 -0.70 -0.10
N GLY A 29 3.72 -1.30 -0.86
CA GLY A 29 2.55 -0.63 -1.40
C GLY A 29 1.27 -1.30 -0.93
N PHE A 30 0.14 -0.68 -1.16
CA PHE A 30 -1.17 -1.28 -0.96
C PHE A 30 -2.13 -0.85 -2.07
N PHE A 31 -3.11 -1.71 -2.32
CA PHE A 31 -4.08 -1.47 -3.37
C PHE A 31 -5.32 -0.77 -2.83
N VAL A 32 -5.79 0.20 -3.60
CA VAL A 32 -7.01 0.95 -3.34
C VAL A 32 -7.88 0.90 -4.59
N VAL A 33 -9.18 0.84 -4.41
CA VAL A 33 -10.15 0.99 -5.50
C VAL A 33 -11.06 2.17 -5.23
N LYS A 34 -11.32 2.94 -6.29
CA LYS A 34 -12.34 3.98 -6.30
C LYS A 34 -13.56 3.46 -7.06
N PRO A 35 -14.76 3.42 -6.45
CA PRO A 35 -15.99 3.09 -7.16
C PRO A 35 -16.27 4.10 -8.28
N LEU A 36 -16.75 3.59 -9.42
CA LEU A 36 -17.16 4.39 -10.59
C LEU A 36 -18.66 4.26 -10.89
N GLY A 37 -19.42 3.54 -10.05
CA GLY A 37 -20.79 3.12 -10.32
C GLY A 37 -20.87 1.83 -11.16
N ASP A 38 -22.07 1.24 -11.26
CA ASP A 38 -22.35 0.04 -12.06
C ASP A 38 -21.36 -1.13 -11.82
N ASP A 39 -21.02 -1.39 -10.55
CA ASP A 39 -20.05 -2.40 -10.12
C ASP A 39 -18.65 -2.26 -10.74
N LYS A 40 -18.33 -1.08 -11.28
CA LYS A 40 -17.01 -0.78 -11.83
C LYS A 40 -16.13 -0.08 -10.81
N PHE A 41 -14.84 -0.40 -10.86
CA PHE A 41 -13.83 0.16 -9.97
C PHE A 41 -12.60 0.57 -10.75
N GLN A 42 -11.99 1.67 -10.33
CA GLN A 42 -10.66 2.06 -10.77
C GLN A 42 -9.63 1.65 -9.73
N PRO A 43 -8.71 0.71 -10.06
CA PRO A 43 -7.68 0.29 -9.13
C PRO A 43 -6.47 1.22 -9.16
N PHE A 44 -5.86 1.39 -7.98
CA PHE A 44 -4.63 2.14 -7.76
C PHE A 44 -3.70 1.36 -6.83
N MET A 45 -2.41 1.61 -6.94
CA MET A 45 -1.42 1.27 -5.92
C MET A 45 -0.96 2.55 -5.23
N VAL A 46 -0.97 2.54 -3.91
CA VAL A 46 -0.48 3.63 -3.06
C VAL A 46 0.81 3.18 -2.37
N THR A 47 1.79 4.05 -2.34
CA THR A 47 3.07 3.83 -1.64
C THR A 47 3.70 5.16 -1.24
N ASN A 48 4.85 5.13 -0.57
CA ASN A 48 5.62 6.33 -0.32
C ASN A 48 6.27 6.86 -1.61
N ARG A 49 6.33 8.18 -1.74
CA ARG A 49 6.95 8.85 -2.89
C ARG A 49 8.41 8.45 -3.06
N HIS A 50 9.19 8.41 -1.95
CA HIS A 50 10.61 8.06 -1.99
C HIS A 50 10.86 6.64 -2.53
N VAL A 51 9.89 5.72 -2.42
CA VAL A 51 10.00 4.35 -2.98
C VAL A 51 10.01 4.37 -4.51
N LEU A 52 9.26 5.29 -5.14
CA LEU A 52 9.16 5.39 -6.60
C LEU A 52 10.13 6.41 -7.20
N GLN A 53 10.50 7.43 -6.42
CA GLN A 53 11.30 8.56 -6.89
C GLN A 53 12.67 8.12 -7.41
N GLY A 54 13.06 8.63 -8.57
CA GLY A 54 14.35 8.31 -9.19
C GLY A 54 14.37 7.03 -10.02
N ASN A 55 13.36 6.18 -9.91
CA ASN A 55 13.28 4.92 -10.64
C ASN A 55 12.48 5.08 -11.95
N ASP A 56 12.86 4.34 -12.98
CA ASP A 56 12.13 4.26 -14.26
C ASP A 56 11.09 3.16 -14.26
N SER A 57 11.33 2.10 -13.47
CA SER A 57 10.43 0.98 -13.27
C SER A 57 10.64 0.36 -11.89
N VAL A 58 9.62 -0.30 -11.39
CA VAL A 58 9.67 -1.16 -10.20
C VAL A 58 9.06 -2.52 -10.54
N VAL A 59 9.25 -3.49 -9.66
CA VAL A 59 8.52 -4.74 -9.71
C VAL A 59 7.61 -4.84 -8.52
N ILE A 60 6.45 -5.46 -8.72
CA ILE A 60 5.56 -5.90 -7.66
C ILE A 60 5.34 -7.39 -7.75
N ARG A 61 4.89 -7.99 -6.65
CA ARG A 61 4.66 -9.43 -6.59
C ARG A 61 3.22 -9.74 -6.23
N LEU A 62 2.53 -10.46 -7.11
CA LEU A 62 1.17 -10.93 -6.91
C LEU A 62 1.08 -12.44 -7.09
N LYS A 63 0.03 -13.05 -6.55
CA LYS A 63 -0.31 -14.45 -6.80
C LYS A 63 -1.22 -14.58 -8.01
N GLU A 64 -1.03 -15.64 -8.77
CA GLU A 64 -2.03 -16.09 -9.70
C GLU A 64 -3.17 -16.77 -8.93
N LYS A 65 -4.42 -16.41 -9.26
CA LYS A 65 -5.61 -16.75 -8.47
C LYS A 65 -5.89 -18.27 -8.43
N THR A 66 -5.65 -18.98 -9.54
CA THR A 66 -5.98 -20.39 -9.66
C THR A 66 -4.89 -21.29 -9.09
N THR A 67 -3.63 -21.01 -9.40
CA THR A 67 -2.50 -21.85 -9.03
C THR A 67 -1.82 -21.43 -7.71
N GLY A 68 -2.04 -20.18 -7.28
CA GLY A 68 -1.34 -19.58 -6.14
C GLY A 68 0.12 -19.26 -6.41
N VAL A 69 0.61 -19.48 -7.65
CA VAL A 69 1.99 -19.20 -8.05
C VAL A 69 2.26 -17.70 -7.97
N LEU A 70 3.42 -17.33 -7.40
CA LEU A 70 3.86 -15.95 -7.34
C LEU A 70 4.37 -15.48 -8.71
N LYS A 71 3.84 -14.37 -9.18
CA LYS A 71 4.27 -13.69 -10.40
C LYS A 71 4.94 -12.36 -10.02
N ILE A 72 6.10 -12.11 -10.63
CA ILE A 72 6.80 -10.82 -10.57
C ILE A 72 6.38 -10.03 -11.79
N LEU A 73 5.80 -8.86 -11.52
CA LEU A 73 5.23 -7.98 -12.54
C LEU A 73 6.04 -6.69 -12.61
N ASP A 74 6.53 -6.38 -13.80
CA ASP A 74 7.22 -5.11 -14.05
C ASP A 74 6.20 -3.98 -14.21
N MET A 75 6.43 -2.88 -13.53
CA MET A 75 5.60 -1.68 -13.57
C MET A 75 6.47 -0.50 -14.02
N GLN A 76 6.15 0.05 -15.19
CA GLN A 76 6.80 1.26 -15.69
C GLN A 76 6.33 2.47 -14.89
N LEU A 77 7.28 3.29 -14.46
CA LEU A 77 7.02 4.54 -13.72
C LEU A 77 7.18 5.78 -14.58
N LYS A 78 7.73 5.62 -15.79
CA LYS A 78 7.92 6.72 -16.74
C LYS A 78 7.54 6.29 -18.16
N SER A 79 7.00 7.23 -18.92
CA SER A 79 6.79 7.11 -20.36
C SER A 79 7.11 8.43 -21.03
N ASN A 80 7.99 8.42 -22.04
CA ASN A 80 8.43 9.61 -22.76
C ASN A 80 8.93 10.73 -21.81
N GLY A 81 9.67 10.36 -20.76
CA GLY A 81 10.21 11.28 -19.76
C GLY A 81 9.19 11.80 -18.73
N LYS A 82 7.91 11.43 -18.85
CA LYS A 82 6.86 11.83 -17.90
C LYS A 82 6.61 10.73 -16.89
N ALA A 83 6.41 11.12 -15.63
CA ALA A 83 6.00 10.18 -14.57
C ALA A 83 4.61 9.61 -14.87
N LEU A 84 4.45 8.30 -14.63
CA LEU A 84 3.18 7.56 -14.68
C LEU A 84 2.54 7.39 -13.31
N TYR A 85 2.96 8.16 -12.35
CA TYR A 85 2.39 8.21 -11.00
C TYR A 85 2.15 9.65 -10.58
N SER A 86 1.22 9.85 -9.69
CA SER A 86 0.90 11.14 -9.08
C SER A 86 1.48 11.21 -7.67
N VAL A 87 1.87 12.40 -7.23
CA VAL A 87 2.32 12.69 -5.87
C VAL A 87 1.44 13.75 -5.25
N HIS A 88 1.48 13.88 -3.94
CA HIS A 88 0.78 14.96 -3.25
C HIS A 88 1.39 16.33 -3.59
N GLU A 89 0.56 17.39 -3.62
CA GLU A 89 0.99 18.77 -3.92
C GLU A 89 1.98 19.28 -2.86
N ASP A 90 1.68 18.98 -1.60
CA ASP A 90 2.54 19.27 -0.46
C ASP A 90 3.75 18.33 -0.47
N GLN A 91 4.95 18.91 -0.56
CA GLN A 91 6.20 18.17 -0.64
C GLN A 91 6.57 17.44 0.66
N ASP A 92 5.96 17.82 1.79
CA ASP A 92 6.17 17.15 3.08
C ASP A 92 5.32 15.86 3.19
N VAL A 93 4.35 15.66 2.30
CA VAL A 93 3.54 14.45 2.22
C VAL A 93 4.22 13.42 1.31
N ASP A 94 4.77 12.37 1.90
CA ASP A 94 5.52 11.31 1.22
C ASP A 94 4.59 10.22 0.66
N ILE A 95 3.64 10.60 -0.21
CA ILE A 95 2.67 9.70 -0.85
C ILE A 95 2.80 9.77 -2.37
N ALA A 96 2.75 8.59 -3.00
CA ALA A 96 2.62 8.43 -4.45
C ALA A 96 1.51 7.43 -4.79
N VAL A 97 0.82 7.67 -5.90
CA VAL A 97 -0.31 6.88 -6.38
C VAL A 97 -0.06 6.50 -7.84
N VAL A 98 -0.11 5.20 -8.13
CA VAL A 98 0.01 4.65 -9.49
C VAL A 98 -1.36 4.14 -9.92
N LEU A 99 -1.82 4.60 -11.09
CA LEU A 99 -3.02 4.08 -11.74
C LEU A 99 -2.73 2.68 -12.27
N LEU A 100 -3.59 1.70 -11.94
CA LEU A 100 -3.44 0.34 -12.40
C LEU A 100 -4.40 0.01 -13.56
N ASN A 101 -3.97 -0.89 -14.42
CA ASN A 101 -4.83 -1.43 -15.47
C ASN A 101 -5.64 -2.63 -14.94
N GLY A 102 -6.93 -2.42 -14.67
CA GLY A 102 -7.83 -3.48 -14.20
C GLY A 102 -7.99 -4.63 -15.20
N GLY A 103 -7.97 -4.33 -16.50
CA GLY A 103 -8.00 -5.35 -17.56
C GLY A 103 -6.80 -6.29 -17.46
N PHE A 104 -5.59 -5.75 -17.29
CA PHE A 104 -4.37 -6.55 -17.11
C PHE A 104 -4.47 -7.50 -15.90
N ILE A 105 -5.03 -7.03 -14.77
CA ILE A 105 -5.22 -7.85 -13.57
C ILE A 105 -6.12 -9.05 -13.87
N THR A 106 -7.23 -8.81 -14.57
CA THR A 106 -8.21 -9.83 -14.93
C THR A 106 -7.66 -10.83 -15.96
N GLU A 107 -7.06 -10.33 -17.04
CA GLU A 107 -6.49 -11.15 -18.13
C GLU A 107 -5.36 -12.06 -17.66
N ASN A 108 -4.57 -11.62 -16.69
CA ASN A 108 -3.48 -12.42 -16.10
C ASN A 108 -3.93 -13.27 -14.91
N ASN A 109 -5.24 -13.31 -14.61
CA ASN A 109 -5.85 -14.06 -13.52
C ASN A 109 -5.14 -13.82 -12.17
N LEU A 110 -4.85 -12.56 -11.86
CA LEU A 110 -4.15 -12.20 -10.65
C LEU A 110 -5.09 -12.12 -9.45
N GLN A 111 -4.65 -12.65 -8.31
CA GLN A 111 -5.32 -12.44 -7.03
C GLN A 111 -5.15 -10.97 -6.64
N PHE A 112 -6.27 -10.25 -6.57
CA PHE A 112 -6.29 -8.83 -6.28
C PHE A 112 -7.31 -8.54 -5.19
N SER A 113 -6.84 -8.00 -4.07
CA SER A 113 -7.66 -7.46 -2.99
C SER A 113 -7.27 -5.98 -2.82
N ALA A 114 -8.21 -5.13 -2.51
CA ALA A 114 -7.97 -3.70 -2.41
C ALA A 114 -8.88 -3.05 -1.36
N PHE A 115 -8.42 -1.97 -0.76
CA PHE A 115 -9.23 -1.12 0.09
C PHE A 115 -10.18 -0.28 -0.79
N ASN A 116 -11.47 -0.33 -0.51
CA ASN A 116 -12.42 0.60 -1.11
C ASN A 116 -12.30 1.95 -0.40
N ILE A 117 -11.99 3.01 -1.14
CA ILE A 117 -11.73 4.33 -0.57
C ILE A 117 -12.96 4.92 0.17
N GLU A 118 -14.18 4.53 -0.19
CA GLU A 118 -15.40 5.02 0.45
C GLU A 118 -15.78 4.23 1.70
N GLN A 119 -15.33 2.97 1.82
CA GLN A 119 -15.74 2.05 2.87
C GLN A 119 -14.64 1.76 3.91
N HIS A 120 -13.37 1.86 3.50
CA HIS A 120 -12.24 1.42 4.33
C HIS A 120 -11.29 2.58 4.70
N THR A 121 -11.67 3.83 4.40
CA THR A 121 -10.92 5.01 4.81
C THR A 121 -11.77 5.92 5.68
N LEU A 122 -11.12 6.60 6.59
CA LEU A 122 -11.75 7.61 7.45
C LEU A 122 -10.93 8.90 7.38
N GLU A 123 -11.60 10.03 7.40
CA GLU A 123 -10.94 11.29 7.71
C GLU A 123 -10.53 11.32 9.19
N SER A 124 -9.48 12.07 9.52
CA SER A 124 -8.96 12.14 10.89
C SER A 124 -10.01 12.60 11.91
N SER A 125 -10.86 13.56 11.53
CA SER A 125 -11.96 14.03 12.36
C SER A 125 -13.01 12.95 12.66
N GLU A 126 -13.29 12.10 11.68
CA GLU A 126 -14.19 10.96 11.82
C GLU A 126 -13.59 9.86 12.67
N LEU A 127 -12.30 9.60 12.52
CA LEU A 127 -11.58 8.63 13.34
C LEU A 127 -11.70 8.98 14.83
N VAL A 128 -11.42 10.24 15.19
CA VAL A 128 -11.55 10.73 16.56
C VAL A 128 -13.00 10.64 17.04
N ARG A 129 -13.97 11.02 16.22
CA ARG A 129 -15.40 10.94 16.55
C ARG A 129 -15.88 9.51 16.82
N GLN A 130 -15.28 8.52 16.15
CA GLN A 130 -15.57 7.09 16.37
C GLN A 130 -14.78 6.49 17.53
N GLY A 131 -14.03 7.28 18.30
CA GLY A 131 -13.27 6.83 19.45
C GLY A 131 -11.88 6.29 19.12
N GLY A 132 -11.34 6.64 17.94
CA GLY A 132 -9.95 6.42 17.60
C GLY A 132 -9.07 7.46 18.28
N ASP A 133 -8.63 7.16 19.49
CA ASP A 133 -7.94 8.07 20.41
C ASP A 133 -6.60 7.47 20.84
N GLU A 134 -5.82 8.17 21.64
CA GLU A 134 -4.60 7.66 22.24
C GLU A 134 -4.86 6.33 22.95
N GLY A 135 -3.99 5.36 22.71
CA GLY A 135 -4.13 3.99 23.23
C GLY A 135 -5.00 3.07 22.36
N SER A 136 -5.73 3.57 21.36
CA SER A 136 -6.45 2.72 20.41
C SER A 136 -5.50 1.81 19.65
N TYR A 137 -5.84 0.52 19.60
CA TYR A 137 -4.98 -0.49 19.00
C TYR A 137 -4.95 -0.38 17.48
N VAL A 138 -3.77 -0.46 16.90
CA VAL A 138 -3.55 -0.38 15.44
C VAL A 138 -2.65 -1.50 14.94
N TYR A 139 -2.80 -1.83 13.66
CA TYR A 139 -1.94 -2.79 12.97
C TYR A 139 -1.22 -2.09 11.81
N MET A 140 0.08 -2.35 11.70
CA MET A 140 0.89 -1.96 10.55
C MET A 140 1.21 -3.20 9.73
N LEU A 141 0.88 -3.17 8.44
CA LEU A 141 1.14 -4.23 7.48
C LEU A 141 2.19 -3.78 6.47
N GLY A 142 3.19 -4.62 6.21
CA GLY A 142 4.21 -4.27 5.23
C GLY A 142 5.35 -5.27 5.12
N PHE A 143 6.36 -4.87 4.37
CA PHE A 143 7.58 -5.63 4.11
C PHE A 143 8.81 -4.84 4.61
N PRO A 144 8.96 -4.66 5.95
CA PRO A 144 10.04 -3.87 6.51
C PRO A 144 11.39 -4.47 6.12
N MET A 145 12.38 -3.60 5.83
CA MET A 145 13.75 -3.99 5.48
C MET A 145 13.84 -4.96 4.29
N GLY A 146 12.83 -4.99 3.41
CA GLY A 146 12.78 -5.93 2.30
C GLY A 146 12.57 -7.39 2.71
N LEU A 147 12.10 -7.65 3.93
CA LEU A 147 11.80 -9.00 4.41
C LEU A 147 10.57 -9.56 3.69
N VAL A 148 10.85 -10.30 2.66
CA VAL A 148 9.85 -10.94 1.79
C VAL A 148 10.01 -12.46 1.88
N ASN A 149 8.92 -13.16 2.15
CA ASN A 149 8.94 -14.62 2.11
C ASN A 149 9.04 -15.11 0.65
N VAL A 150 9.87 -16.13 0.39
CA VAL A 150 10.10 -16.65 -0.97
C VAL A 150 8.83 -17.25 -1.57
N ASP A 151 8.04 -17.94 -0.75
CA ASP A 151 6.90 -18.73 -1.18
C ASP A 151 5.55 -18.02 -1.02
N SER A 152 5.53 -16.85 -0.39
CA SER A 152 4.29 -16.11 -0.16
C SER A 152 4.47 -14.60 -0.27
N ASN A 153 3.40 -13.91 -0.67
CA ASN A 153 3.32 -12.45 -0.63
C ASN A 153 2.56 -12.00 0.63
N THR A 154 2.89 -12.60 1.77
CA THR A 154 2.24 -12.27 3.04
C THR A 154 3.04 -11.18 3.74
N PRO A 155 2.45 -10.00 4.00
CA PRO A 155 3.12 -8.94 4.73
C PRO A 155 3.34 -9.32 6.19
N ILE A 156 4.33 -8.71 6.81
CA ILE A 156 4.54 -8.76 8.26
C ILE A 156 3.50 -7.85 8.91
N CYS A 157 2.80 -8.40 9.89
CA CYS A 157 1.86 -7.66 10.73
C CYS A 157 2.53 -7.28 12.05
N ARG A 158 2.48 -6.00 12.40
CA ARG A 158 2.93 -5.47 13.68
C ARG A 158 1.78 -4.76 14.36
N GLY A 159 1.63 -4.98 15.67
CA GLY A 159 0.63 -4.33 16.50
C GLY A 159 1.24 -3.19 17.31
N GLY A 160 0.42 -2.22 17.65
CA GLY A 160 0.77 -1.10 18.50
C GLY A 160 -0.46 -0.25 18.82
N CYS A 161 -0.26 0.98 19.23
CA CYS A 161 -1.36 1.90 19.50
C CYS A 161 -1.12 3.28 18.90
N ILE A 162 -2.18 4.07 18.85
CA ILE A 162 -2.08 5.50 18.60
C ILE A 162 -1.38 6.12 19.83
N ALA A 163 -0.21 6.71 19.61
CA ALA A 163 0.55 7.36 20.68
C ALA A 163 0.10 8.81 20.89
N ARG A 164 -0.23 9.50 19.82
CA ARG A 164 -0.80 10.85 19.85
C ARG A 164 -1.58 11.14 18.58
N ILE A 165 -2.78 11.66 18.74
CA ILE A 165 -3.64 12.13 17.66
C ILE A 165 -4.25 13.51 18.06
N ASP A 166 -3.75 14.58 17.44
CA ASP A 166 -4.22 15.95 17.65
C ASP A 166 -4.65 16.55 16.30
N GLU A 167 -5.90 17.02 16.24
CA GLU A 167 -6.45 17.55 14.99
C GLU A 167 -5.67 18.75 14.44
N LYS A 168 -5.15 19.62 15.30
CA LYS A 168 -4.40 20.80 14.85
C LYS A 168 -3.05 20.37 14.29
N GLU A 169 -2.41 19.41 14.95
CA GLU A 169 -1.15 18.83 14.49
C GLU A 169 -1.34 18.09 13.15
N ILE A 170 -2.38 17.26 13.03
CA ILE A 170 -2.70 16.58 11.78
C ILE A 170 -2.95 17.56 10.63
N ARG A 171 -3.69 18.64 10.89
CA ARG A 171 -3.95 19.67 9.86
C ARG A 171 -2.68 20.37 9.40
N SER A 172 -1.71 20.58 10.29
CA SER A 172 -0.45 21.26 9.97
C SER A 172 0.62 20.33 9.40
N THR A 173 0.77 19.12 9.96
CA THR A 173 1.85 18.18 9.61
C THR A 173 1.41 17.05 8.70
N LYS A 174 0.09 16.80 8.55
CA LYS A 174 -0.49 15.65 7.87
C LYS A 174 -0.08 14.31 8.48
N GLN A 175 0.25 14.30 9.76
CA GLN A 175 0.78 13.14 10.48
C GLN A 175 0.16 13.01 11.87
N PHE A 176 0.18 11.81 12.40
CA PHE A 176 -0.08 11.50 13.81
C PHE A 176 0.93 10.42 14.25
N LEU A 177 1.08 10.22 15.56
CA LEU A 177 2.09 9.34 16.09
C LEU A 177 1.53 7.97 16.46
N LEU A 178 2.27 6.93 16.08
CA LEU A 178 2.01 5.55 16.47
C LEU A 178 3.15 5.03 17.35
N ASP A 179 2.81 4.27 18.39
CA ASP A 179 3.75 3.45 19.15
C ASP A 179 3.62 2.01 18.65
N ILE A 180 4.50 1.63 17.74
CA ILE A 180 4.56 0.30 17.13
C ILE A 180 5.99 -0.18 17.18
N GLN A 181 6.23 -1.43 17.63
CA GLN A 181 7.55 -2.03 17.58
C GLN A 181 8.08 -2.03 16.13
N ASN A 182 9.13 -1.26 15.90
CA ASN A 182 9.88 -1.29 14.67
C ASN A 182 11.08 -2.23 14.83
N PHE A 183 11.45 -2.93 13.74
CA PHE A 183 12.77 -3.53 13.68
C PHE A 183 13.80 -2.41 13.69
N PRO A 184 14.94 -2.62 14.36
CA PRO A 184 16.02 -1.64 14.39
C PRO A 184 16.61 -1.41 12.99
#